data_18cfc0cc60ad5504e16bd9d3e3b8e418
#
_entry.id   18cfc0cc60ad5504e16bd9d3e3b8e418
#
_cell.length_a   1.000
_cell.length_b   1.000
_cell.length_c   1.000
_cell.angle_alpha   90.00
_cell.angle_beta   90.00
_cell.angle_gamma   90.00
#
_symmetry.space_group_name_H-M   'P 1'
#
loop_
_entity.id
_entity.type
_entity.pdbx_description
1 polymer ?
#
loop_
_entity_poly.entity_id
_entity_poly.type
_entity_poly.pdbx_seq_one_letter_code
_entity_poly.pdbx_strand_id
1 'polypeptide(L)'
;MGEAFITRRGGGTPYAVIGVTYPSGSVCTCTNGTLTLTAKDTSGKAIFVIPSAGTWTVTAVSGSDSASKAVSITADGQAATVTLVYWDGTIYDAGNEYTAQTGGWTCAVNGSGTAYATKTNNQLFVSVNQTSSTAYARTANKISLTGFTKIQATVFAQTHSSSWGGNERCKLLVSANADLSDPVASVQPTTNDAQTLSLDINLTGTYYVGIKAAAGTASSVSMTVTKIKLA
;
A
#
# COMPACT_ATOMS: atom_id res chain seq x y z
N MET A 1 13.60 1.86 29.09
CA MET A 1 12.19 2.37 29.04
C MET A 1 12.26 3.89 29.18
N GLY A 2 12.13 4.60 28.06
CA GLY A 2 12.11 6.08 28.09
C GLY A 2 10.71 6.57 28.44
N GLU A 3 10.54 7.10 29.65
CA GLU A 3 9.30 7.76 30.05
C GLU A 3 9.35 9.23 29.60
N ALA A 4 8.35 9.64 28.81
CA ALA A 4 8.15 11.06 28.54
C ALA A 4 7.41 11.69 29.74
N PHE A 5 8.15 12.22 30.70
CA PHE A 5 7.56 12.97 31.81
C PHE A 5 7.32 14.42 31.40
N ILE A 6 6.06 14.82 31.36
CA ILE A 6 5.73 16.23 31.46
C ILE A 6 5.76 16.59 32.95
N THR A 7 6.73 17.40 33.36
CA THR A 7 6.69 18.05 34.66
C THR A 7 5.57 19.10 34.65
N ARG A 8 4.35 18.73 35.06
CA ARG A 8 3.31 19.70 35.40
C ARG A 8 3.72 20.41 36.68
N ARG A 9 3.88 21.71 36.63
CA ARG A 9 3.77 22.56 37.82
C ARG A 9 2.28 22.54 38.25
N GLY A 10 1.94 21.66 39.19
CA GLY A 10 0.61 21.48 39.72
C GLY A 10 0.25 20.00 39.72
N GLY A 11 0.24 19.37 40.90
CA GLY A 11 0.06 17.92 41.08
C GLY A 11 -1.37 17.46 40.79
N GLY A 12 -1.72 17.30 39.52
CA GLY A 12 -2.94 16.60 39.10
C GLY A 12 -2.58 15.22 38.58
N THR A 13 -3.38 14.24 38.87
CA THR A 13 -3.32 12.88 38.28
C THR A 13 -3.41 12.99 36.76
N PRO A 14 -2.60 12.23 36.00
CA PRO A 14 -2.74 12.20 34.54
C PRO A 14 -4.14 11.65 34.19
N TYR A 15 -4.78 12.27 33.19
CA TYR A 15 -6.09 11.81 32.74
C TYR A 15 -6.00 10.41 32.11
N ALA A 16 -4.98 10.17 31.28
CA ALA A 16 -4.76 8.88 30.63
C ALA A 16 -3.28 8.69 30.23
N VAL A 17 -2.95 7.51 29.73
CA VAL A 17 -1.63 7.22 29.16
C VAL A 17 -1.74 6.56 27.78
N ILE A 18 -0.84 6.90 26.87
CA ILE A 18 -0.68 6.24 25.57
C ILE A 18 0.74 5.67 25.48
N GLY A 19 0.86 4.34 25.52
CA GLY A 19 2.09 3.63 25.24
C GLY A 19 2.29 3.49 23.74
N VAL A 20 3.47 3.85 23.22
CA VAL A 20 3.76 3.84 21.78
C VAL A 20 5.00 3.00 21.50
N THR A 21 4.89 2.10 20.51
CA THR A 21 6.04 1.47 19.84
C THR A 21 6.13 2.07 18.45
N TYR A 22 7.32 2.51 18.04
CA TYR A 22 7.56 3.20 16.76
C TYR A 22 8.96 2.84 16.21
N PRO A 23 9.25 3.09 14.91
CA PRO A 23 10.57 2.81 14.35
C PRO A 23 11.68 3.55 15.10
N SER A 24 12.70 2.83 15.55
CA SER A 24 13.86 3.41 16.25
C SER A 24 14.57 4.43 15.35
N GLY A 25 15.06 5.52 15.93
CA GLY A 25 15.66 6.64 15.20
C GLY A 25 14.67 7.71 14.78
N SER A 26 13.35 7.51 15.01
CA SER A 26 12.30 8.47 14.67
C SER A 26 12.06 9.48 15.78
N VAL A 27 11.62 10.67 15.43
CA VAL A 27 10.97 11.60 16.36
C VAL A 27 9.50 11.20 16.48
N CYS A 28 9.06 10.89 17.72
CA CYS A 28 7.68 10.53 17.98
C CYS A 28 6.96 11.66 18.74
N THR A 29 5.78 12.05 18.25
CA THR A 29 4.94 13.09 18.83
C THR A 29 3.53 12.56 19.07
N CYS A 30 2.80 13.18 20.03
CA CYS A 30 1.39 12.92 20.33
C CYS A 30 0.68 14.26 20.48
N THR A 31 -0.35 14.52 19.68
CA THR A 31 -1.03 15.82 19.66
C THR A 31 -2.55 15.67 19.60
N ASN A 32 -3.27 16.62 20.20
CA ASN A 32 -4.72 16.80 20.03
C ASN A 32 -5.07 18.05 19.20
N GLY A 33 -4.10 18.62 18.48
CA GLY A 33 -4.23 19.84 17.71
C GLY A 33 -3.92 21.12 18.50
N THR A 34 -4.09 21.11 19.83
CA THR A 34 -3.80 22.24 20.70
C THR A 34 -2.51 22.05 21.50
N LEU A 35 -2.29 20.84 21.99
CA LEU A 35 -1.11 20.45 22.75
C LEU A 35 -0.35 19.37 21.99
N THR A 36 0.97 19.53 21.88
CA THR A 36 1.86 18.52 21.32
C THR A 36 2.87 18.07 22.36
N LEU A 37 2.95 16.76 22.55
CA LEU A 37 3.90 16.08 23.41
C LEU A 37 4.95 15.42 22.51
N THR A 38 6.22 15.51 22.87
CA THR A 38 7.30 14.85 22.11
C THR A 38 7.97 13.79 22.97
N ALA A 39 8.26 12.65 22.40
CA ALA A 39 9.02 11.59 23.06
C ALA A 39 10.43 12.10 23.45
N LYS A 40 10.92 11.62 24.57
CA LYS A 40 12.16 12.09 25.19
C LYS A 40 13.40 11.66 24.39
N ASP A 41 13.30 10.56 23.68
CA ASP A 41 14.37 9.98 22.89
C ASP A 41 13.79 9.30 21.63
N THR A 42 14.66 8.72 20.83
CA THR A 42 14.35 8.01 19.60
C THR A 42 14.48 6.50 19.72
N SER A 43 14.34 5.94 20.92
CA SER A 43 14.56 4.52 21.22
C SER A 43 13.54 3.56 20.57
N GLY A 44 12.45 4.09 20.02
CA GLY A 44 11.38 3.30 19.43
C GLY A 44 10.25 2.96 20.42
N LYS A 45 10.31 3.48 21.65
CA LYS A 45 9.28 3.34 22.68
C LYS A 45 9.05 4.64 23.42
N ALA A 46 7.79 5.01 23.62
CA ALA A 46 7.42 6.17 24.43
C ALA A 46 6.15 5.90 25.24
N ILE A 47 6.00 6.64 26.33
CA ILE A 47 4.74 6.74 27.09
C ILE A 47 4.38 8.22 27.14
N PHE A 48 3.23 8.58 26.57
CA PHE A 48 2.67 9.90 26.64
C PHE A 48 1.65 9.98 27.78
N VAL A 49 1.83 10.92 28.66
CA VAL A 49 0.88 11.24 29.73
C VAL A 49 -0.13 12.25 29.18
N ILE A 50 -1.37 11.85 29.07
CA ILE A 50 -2.43 12.60 28.42
C ILE A 50 -3.22 13.39 29.47
N PRO A 51 -3.32 14.74 29.32
CA PRO A 51 -3.92 15.60 30.31
C PRO A 51 -5.45 15.74 30.19
N SER A 52 -6.06 15.29 29.11
CA SER A 52 -7.50 15.47 28.85
C SER A 52 -8.06 14.42 27.91
N ALA A 53 -9.38 14.20 27.99
CA ALA A 53 -10.11 13.45 26.97
C ALA A 53 -10.00 14.08 25.58
N GLY A 54 -10.28 13.31 24.54
CA GLY A 54 -10.30 13.73 23.16
C GLY A 54 -9.58 12.76 22.25
N THR A 55 -9.51 13.13 20.97
CA THR A 55 -8.73 12.37 19.98
C THR A 55 -7.30 12.89 19.95
N TRP A 56 -6.36 11.99 20.16
CA TRP A 56 -4.92 12.25 20.13
C TRP A 56 -4.31 11.54 18.93
N THR A 57 -3.52 12.25 18.15
CA THR A 57 -2.79 11.68 17.01
C THR A 57 -1.34 11.45 17.39
N VAL A 58 -0.92 10.20 17.32
CA VAL A 58 0.49 9.81 17.51
C VAL A 58 1.15 9.73 16.15
N THR A 59 2.31 10.37 16.01
CA THR A 59 3.07 10.42 14.74
C THR A 59 4.54 10.14 15.00
N ALA A 60 5.14 9.27 14.18
CA ALA A 60 6.59 9.04 14.14
C ALA A 60 7.13 9.51 12.78
N VAL A 61 8.27 10.21 12.78
CA VAL A 61 8.90 10.76 11.57
C VAL A 61 10.40 10.51 11.60
N SER A 62 10.96 10.07 10.46
CA SER A 62 12.42 9.98 10.24
C SER A 62 12.71 10.29 8.77
N GLY A 63 13.35 11.43 8.51
CA GLY A 63 13.54 11.92 7.15
C GLY A 63 12.23 12.11 6.41
N SER A 64 12.05 11.43 5.29
CA SER A 64 10.81 11.41 4.49
C SER A 64 9.75 10.43 5.00
N ASP A 65 10.11 9.50 5.87
CA ASP A 65 9.22 8.45 6.34
C ASP A 65 8.37 8.95 7.50
N SER A 66 7.08 8.63 7.45
CA SER A 66 6.16 8.97 8.53
C SER A 66 5.11 7.89 8.73
N ALA A 67 4.68 7.73 9.99
CA ALA A 67 3.55 6.90 10.34
C ALA A 67 2.71 7.63 11.39
N SER A 68 1.39 7.55 11.29
CA SER A 68 0.48 8.25 12.18
C SER A 68 -0.74 7.40 12.52
N LYS A 69 -1.25 7.54 13.76
CA LYS A 69 -2.47 6.87 14.21
C LYS A 69 -3.20 7.71 15.22
N ALA A 70 -4.51 7.83 15.03
CA ALA A 70 -5.40 8.47 15.98
C ALA A 70 -5.80 7.50 17.12
N VAL A 71 -5.89 8.03 18.33
CA VAL A 71 -6.30 7.34 19.55
C VAL A 71 -7.38 8.15 20.24
N SER A 72 -8.51 7.56 20.52
CA SER A 72 -9.59 8.21 21.28
C SER A 72 -9.42 7.92 22.77
N ILE A 73 -9.32 8.96 23.57
CA ILE A 73 -9.28 8.91 25.03
C ILE A 73 -10.61 9.43 25.53
N THR A 74 -11.41 8.58 26.14
CA THR A 74 -12.78 8.86 26.55
C THR A 74 -13.00 8.76 28.06
N ALA A 75 -12.09 8.12 28.79
CA ALA A 75 -12.23 7.88 30.24
C ALA A 75 -10.96 8.25 30.98
N ASP A 76 -11.13 8.76 32.19
CA ASP A 76 -10.04 8.98 33.14
C ASP A 76 -9.39 7.65 33.55
N GLY A 77 -8.09 7.64 33.70
CA GLY A 77 -7.29 6.43 33.95
C GLY A 77 -7.15 5.49 32.76
N GLN A 78 -7.64 5.84 31.56
CA GLN A 78 -7.52 5.00 30.37
C GLN A 78 -6.06 4.78 29.99
N ALA A 79 -5.71 3.52 29.69
CA ALA A 79 -4.45 3.15 29.08
C ALA A 79 -4.71 2.67 27.64
N ALA A 80 -3.99 3.25 26.68
CA ALA A 80 -4.04 2.85 25.28
C ALA A 80 -2.65 2.48 24.78
N THR A 81 -2.57 1.62 23.77
CA THR A 81 -1.32 1.26 23.11
C THR A 81 -1.40 1.48 21.62
N VAL A 82 -0.32 1.96 21.03
CA VAL A 82 -0.17 2.22 19.60
C VAL A 82 1.13 1.62 19.09
N THR A 83 1.05 0.92 17.98
CA THR A 83 2.23 0.54 17.20
C THR A 83 2.19 1.29 15.88
N LEU A 84 3.27 2.01 15.59
CA LEU A 84 3.50 2.71 14.33
C LEU A 84 4.59 1.97 13.56
N VAL A 85 4.36 1.74 12.30
CA VAL A 85 5.35 1.18 11.36
C VAL A 85 5.34 2.04 10.10
N TYR A 86 6.51 2.29 9.52
CA TYR A 86 6.58 2.97 8.24
C TYR A 86 6.03 2.07 7.14
N TRP A 87 5.40 2.69 6.17
CA TRP A 87 4.98 1.99 4.98
C TRP A 87 6.22 1.55 4.19
N ASP A 88 6.32 0.27 3.91
CA ASP A 88 7.47 -0.37 3.26
C ASP A 88 7.37 -0.37 1.72
N GLY A 89 6.41 0.36 1.16
CA GLY A 89 6.13 0.37 -0.28
C GLY A 89 5.16 -0.71 -0.74
N THR A 90 4.75 -1.64 0.12
CA THR A 90 3.78 -2.68 -0.26
C THR A 90 2.41 -2.05 -0.53
N ILE A 91 1.82 -2.36 -1.70
CA ILE A 91 0.51 -1.87 -2.13
C ILE A 91 -0.53 -2.99 -2.29
N TYR A 92 -0.07 -4.24 -2.34
CA TYR A 92 -0.91 -5.44 -2.29
C TYR A 92 -0.12 -6.60 -1.68
N ASP A 93 -0.72 -7.33 -0.76
CA ASP A 93 -0.11 -8.56 -0.19
C ASP A 93 -1.19 -9.50 0.33
N ALA A 94 -1.33 -10.66 -0.31
CA ALA A 94 -2.21 -11.76 0.09
C ALA A 94 -3.63 -11.30 0.50
N GLY A 95 -4.25 -10.45 -0.31
CA GLY A 95 -5.60 -9.91 -0.09
C GLY A 95 -5.66 -8.61 0.71
N ASN A 96 -4.57 -8.19 1.36
CA ASN A 96 -4.48 -6.85 1.93
C ASN A 96 -4.25 -5.83 0.80
N GLU A 97 -5.18 -4.90 0.65
CA GLU A 97 -5.21 -3.93 -0.46
C GLU A 97 -4.49 -2.61 -0.13
N TYR A 98 -3.98 -2.45 1.09
CA TYR A 98 -3.31 -1.23 1.55
C TYR A 98 -4.12 0.03 1.23
N THR A 99 -5.38 0.06 1.63
CA THR A 99 -6.38 1.06 1.24
C THR A 99 -5.99 2.49 1.58
N ALA A 100 -5.19 2.71 2.62
CA ALA A 100 -4.67 4.03 2.97
C ALA A 100 -3.80 4.64 1.85
N GLN A 101 -3.07 3.82 1.10
CA GLN A 101 -2.19 4.22 0.01
C GLN A 101 -2.88 4.13 -1.37
N THR A 102 -3.64 3.06 -1.59
CA THR A 102 -4.18 2.71 -2.92
C THR A 102 -5.64 3.13 -3.12
N GLY A 103 -6.38 3.45 -2.06
CA GLY A 103 -7.83 3.55 -2.06
C GLY A 103 -8.55 2.19 -2.20
N GLY A 104 -7.80 1.09 -2.18
CA GLY A 104 -8.24 -0.25 -2.51
C GLY A 104 -7.89 -0.64 -3.95
N TRP A 105 -8.46 -1.75 -4.43
CA TRP A 105 -8.23 -2.27 -5.78
C TRP A 105 -9.54 -2.40 -6.54
N THR A 106 -9.54 -1.96 -7.78
CA THR A 106 -10.66 -2.04 -8.72
C THR A 106 -10.36 -3.07 -9.79
N CYS A 107 -11.31 -3.98 -10.01
CA CYS A 107 -11.27 -4.97 -11.08
C CYS A 107 -12.33 -4.64 -12.14
N ALA A 108 -11.96 -4.70 -13.41
CA ALA A 108 -12.88 -4.45 -14.51
C ALA A 108 -12.49 -5.23 -15.77
N VAL A 109 -13.48 -5.40 -16.64
CA VAL A 109 -13.33 -6.04 -17.95
C VAL A 109 -13.92 -5.13 -19.03
N ASN A 110 -13.28 -5.09 -20.18
CA ASN A 110 -13.74 -4.36 -21.35
C ASN A 110 -13.73 -5.28 -22.58
N GLY A 111 -14.69 -5.10 -23.48
CA GLY A 111 -14.82 -5.88 -24.72
C GLY A 111 -15.93 -6.92 -24.67
N SER A 112 -16.09 -7.67 -25.75
CA SER A 112 -17.21 -8.60 -25.98
C SER A 112 -16.87 -10.09 -25.73
N GLY A 113 -15.63 -10.39 -25.41
CA GLY A 113 -15.17 -11.77 -25.17
C GLY A 113 -15.26 -12.18 -23.70
N THR A 114 -14.91 -13.44 -23.42
CA THR A 114 -14.82 -13.92 -22.04
C THR A 114 -13.57 -13.38 -21.37
N ALA A 115 -13.77 -12.50 -20.41
CA ALA A 115 -12.72 -11.90 -19.62
C ALA A 115 -13.12 -11.88 -18.14
N TYR A 116 -12.15 -12.02 -17.26
CA TYR A 116 -12.35 -12.00 -15.82
C TYR A 116 -11.29 -11.13 -15.15
N ALA A 117 -11.73 -10.29 -14.22
CA ALA A 117 -10.88 -9.59 -13.28
C ALA A 117 -11.52 -9.69 -11.90
N THR A 118 -10.80 -10.17 -10.92
CA THR A 118 -11.35 -10.41 -9.58
C THR A 118 -10.30 -10.29 -8.48
N LYS A 119 -10.78 -10.08 -7.26
CA LYS A 119 -10.02 -10.12 -6.01
C LYS A 119 -10.61 -11.27 -5.17
N THR A 120 -10.08 -12.45 -5.28
CA THR A 120 -10.54 -13.63 -4.53
C THR A 120 -9.37 -14.46 -4.04
N ASN A 121 -9.57 -15.24 -3.00
CA ASN A 121 -8.56 -16.15 -2.45
C ASN A 121 -7.20 -15.46 -2.17
N ASN A 122 -7.23 -14.24 -1.64
CA ASN A 122 -6.04 -13.45 -1.32
C ASN A 122 -5.16 -13.11 -2.54
N GLN A 123 -5.77 -13.00 -3.72
CA GLN A 123 -5.07 -12.76 -4.99
C GLN A 123 -5.81 -11.75 -5.84
N LEU A 124 -5.05 -11.01 -6.68
CA LEU A 124 -5.58 -10.35 -7.86
C LEU A 124 -5.48 -11.32 -9.02
N PHE A 125 -6.55 -11.47 -9.76
CA PHE A 125 -6.61 -12.36 -10.92
C PHE A 125 -7.18 -11.63 -12.12
N VAL A 126 -6.51 -11.76 -13.27
CA VAL A 126 -6.99 -11.29 -14.58
C VAL A 126 -6.87 -12.40 -15.60
N SER A 127 -7.87 -12.57 -16.45
CA SER A 127 -7.89 -13.58 -17.49
C SER A 127 -8.69 -13.10 -18.70
N VAL A 128 -8.21 -13.43 -19.88
CA VAL A 128 -8.89 -13.19 -21.16
C VAL A 128 -8.71 -14.40 -22.05
N ASN A 129 -9.77 -14.90 -22.65
CA ASN A 129 -9.71 -16.07 -23.55
C ASN A 129 -10.17 -15.80 -24.98
N GLN A 130 -10.39 -14.54 -25.36
CA GLN A 130 -10.79 -14.17 -26.72
C GLN A 130 -10.20 -12.82 -27.12
N THR A 131 -10.03 -12.63 -28.43
CA THR A 131 -9.68 -11.36 -29.04
C THR A 131 -10.67 -10.25 -28.70
N SER A 132 -10.19 -9.03 -28.69
CA SER A 132 -11.01 -7.81 -28.45
C SER A 132 -11.51 -7.62 -27.02
N SER A 133 -11.00 -8.39 -26.06
CA SER A 133 -11.31 -8.20 -24.64
C SER A 133 -10.09 -7.91 -23.83
N THR A 134 -10.27 -7.16 -22.77
CA THR A 134 -9.22 -6.88 -21.77
C THR A 134 -9.79 -7.05 -20.37
N ALA A 135 -8.95 -7.53 -19.46
CA ALA A 135 -9.24 -7.60 -18.04
C ALA A 135 -8.14 -6.90 -17.27
N TYR A 136 -8.48 -6.13 -16.24
CA TYR A 136 -7.48 -5.46 -15.43
C TYR A 136 -7.89 -5.36 -13.96
N ALA A 137 -6.86 -5.35 -13.10
CA ALA A 137 -6.98 -4.95 -11.70
C ALA A 137 -5.97 -3.83 -11.43
N ARG A 138 -6.39 -2.77 -10.78
CA ARG A 138 -5.56 -1.59 -10.51
C ARG A 138 -5.85 -0.98 -9.14
N THR A 139 -4.96 -0.15 -8.66
CA THR A 139 -5.23 0.71 -7.49
C THR A 139 -6.47 1.56 -7.78
N ALA A 140 -7.37 1.70 -6.81
CA ALA A 140 -8.59 2.50 -7.00
C ALA A 140 -8.25 3.98 -7.22
N ASN A 141 -7.25 4.49 -6.48
CA ASN A 141 -6.71 5.83 -6.62
C ASN A 141 -5.36 5.81 -7.35
N LYS A 142 -4.98 6.94 -7.94
CA LYS A 142 -3.59 7.17 -8.35
C LYS A 142 -2.72 7.28 -7.09
N ILE A 143 -1.54 6.65 -7.14
CA ILE A 143 -0.56 6.69 -6.05
C ILE A 143 0.68 7.44 -6.51
N SER A 144 1.36 8.12 -5.59
CA SER A 144 2.62 8.79 -5.90
C SER A 144 3.72 7.76 -6.13
N LEU A 145 4.40 7.88 -7.25
CA LEU A 145 5.58 7.07 -7.58
C LEU A 145 6.89 7.85 -7.40
N THR A 146 6.81 9.09 -6.93
CA THR A 146 7.99 9.92 -6.67
C THR A 146 8.86 9.29 -5.59
N GLY A 147 10.13 9.10 -5.89
CA GLY A 147 11.11 8.51 -4.97
C GLY A 147 11.23 6.99 -5.06
N PHE A 148 10.35 6.31 -5.81
CA PHE A 148 10.49 4.89 -6.09
C PHE A 148 11.18 4.68 -7.44
N THR A 149 11.99 3.63 -7.53
CA THR A 149 12.74 3.29 -8.74
C THR A 149 12.25 2.00 -9.40
N LYS A 150 11.46 1.21 -8.67
CA LYS A 150 10.97 -0.10 -9.13
C LYS A 150 9.57 -0.38 -8.62
N ILE A 151 8.84 -1.19 -9.40
CA ILE A 151 7.65 -1.91 -8.94
C ILE A 151 7.93 -3.40 -9.08
N GLN A 152 7.79 -4.14 -8.00
CA GLN A 152 7.97 -5.59 -7.97
C GLN A 152 6.63 -6.27 -7.75
N ALA A 153 6.36 -7.36 -8.48
CA ALA A 153 5.16 -8.16 -8.31
C ALA A 153 5.49 -9.66 -8.30
N THR A 154 4.98 -10.37 -7.30
CA THR A 154 5.00 -11.84 -7.29
C THR A 154 3.80 -12.35 -8.06
N VAL A 155 4.05 -13.02 -9.16
CA VAL A 155 3.03 -13.44 -10.12
C VAL A 155 3.14 -14.91 -10.47
N PHE A 156 1.99 -15.48 -10.87
CA PHE A 156 1.90 -16.70 -11.62
C PHE A 156 1.09 -16.40 -12.86
N ALA A 157 1.65 -16.65 -14.04
CA ALA A 157 0.98 -16.36 -15.30
C ALA A 157 0.90 -17.59 -16.17
N GLN A 158 -0.17 -17.69 -16.97
CA GLN A 158 -0.40 -18.76 -17.92
C GLN A 158 -0.76 -18.18 -19.29
N THR A 159 -0.24 -18.80 -20.33
CA THR A 159 -0.70 -18.63 -21.69
C THR A 159 -0.96 -19.99 -22.32
N HIS A 160 -2.06 -20.11 -23.04
CA HIS A 160 -2.39 -21.34 -23.77
C HIS A 160 -1.81 -21.32 -25.19
N SER A 161 -1.01 -20.31 -25.55
CA SER A 161 -0.24 -20.29 -26.80
C SER A 161 1.23 -20.58 -26.53
N SER A 162 1.89 -21.18 -27.51
CA SER A 162 3.30 -21.61 -27.44
C SER A 162 4.32 -20.45 -27.43
N SER A 163 3.89 -19.20 -27.53
CA SER A 163 4.80 -18.05 -27.56
C SER A 163 4.38 -16.95 -26.62
N TRP A 164 5.32 -16.50 -25.78
CA TRP A 164 5.22 -15.28 -24.99
C TRP A 164 5.62 -14.02 -25.76
N GLY A 165 5.81 -14.06 -27.07
CA GLY A 165 6.19 -12.93 -27.90
C GLY A 165 4.99 -12.23 -28.55
N GLY A 166 4.82 -10.93 -28.36
CA GLY A 166 3.75 -10.12 -28.95
C GLY A 166 3.18 -9.08 -28.00
N ASN A 167 2.33 -8.17 -28.51
CA ASN A 167 1.79 -7.04 -27.74
C ASN A 167 0.64 -7.40 -26.79
N GLU A 168 0.19 -8.66 -26.79
CA GLU A 168 -1.08 -9.07 -26.22
C GLU A 168 -0.86 -10.09 -25.13
N ARG A 169 -0.68 -9.63 -23.92
CA ARG A 169 -0.27 -10.49 -22.79
C ARG A 169 -0.72 -9.91 -21.46
N CYS A 170 -0.46 -10.69 -20.43
CA CYS A 170 -0.52 -10.17 -19.09
C CYS A 170 0.68 -9.25 -18.84
N LYS A 171 0.41 -8.09 -18.25
CA LYS A 171 1.43 -7.09 -17.91
C LYS A 171 1.21 -6.56 -16.50
N LEU A 172 2.29 -6.35 -15.77
CA LEU A 172 2.36 -5.37 -14.69
C LEU A 172 2.66 -4.01 -15.34
N LEU A 173 1.93 -2.97 -14.98
CA LEU A 173 2.06 -1.69 -15.67
C LEU A 173 1.69 -0.48 -14.83
N VAL A 174 2.09 0.68 -15.31
CA VAL A 174 1.79 2.00 -14.76
C VAL A 174 1.12 2.84 -15.84
N SER A 175 0.00 3.48 -15.51
CA SER A 175 -0.72 4.34 -16.45
C SER A 175 -1.31 5.57 -15.76
N ALA A 176 -1.43 6.65 -16.51
CA ALA A 176 -2.21 7.83 -16.11
C ALA A 176 -3.73 7.60 -16.25
N ASN A 177 -4.14 6.59 -17.04
CA ASN A 177 -5.53 6.29 -17.38
C ASN A 177 -6.10 5.18 -16.50
N ALA A 178 -7.36 5.31 -16.13
CA ALA A 178 -8.04 4.37 -15.23
C ALA A 178 -8.33 2.99 -15.87
N ASP A 179 -8.36 2.89 -17.19
CA ASP A 179 -8.51 1.64 -17.94
C ASP A 179 -7.16 0.96 -18.24
N LEU A 180 -6.08 1.52 -17.69
CA LEU A 180 -4.70 1.11 -17.95
C LEU A 180 -4.35 1.11 -19.45
N SER A 181 -4.94 2.01 -20.23
CA SER A 181 -4.47 2.34 -21.59
C SER A 181 -3.20 3.19 -21.54
N ASP A 182 -2.46 3.20 -22.64
CA ASP A 182 -1.24 4.01 -22.84
C ASP A 182 -0.29 3.94 -21.63
N PRO A 183 0.22 2.76 -21.27
CA PRO A 183 1.08 2.62 -20.11
C PRO A 183 2.39 3.37 -20.32
N VAL A 184 2.78 4.16 -19.31
CA VAL A 184 4.08 4.87 -19.29
C VAL A 184 5.24 3.93 -18.96
N ALA A 185 4.95 2.80 -18.31
CA ALA A 185 5.90 1.72 -18.05
C ALA A 185 5.15 0.38 -17.96
N SER A 186 5.77 -0.70 -18.45
CA SER A 186 5.20 -2.05 -18.32
C SER A 186 6.25 -3.13 -18.40
N VAL A 187 5.97 -4.27 -17.76
CA VAL A 187 6.75 -5.50 -17.87
C VAL A 187 5.79 -6.69 -17.95
N GLN A 188 6.18 -7.73 -18.69
CA GLN A 188 5.40 -8.94 -18.89
C GLN A 188 6.11 -10.17 -18.32
N PRO A 189 5.36 -11.20 -17.90
CA PRO A 189 5.92 -12.50 -17.58
C PRO A 189 6.65 -13.13 -18.77
N THR A 190 7.66 -13.93 -18.48
CA THR A 190 8.46 -14.63 -19.49
C THR A 190 8.28 -16.14 -19.47
N THR A 191 7.66 -16.67 -18.41
CA THR A 191 7.39 -18.10 -18.21
C THR A 191 5.98 -18.31 -17.66
N ASN A 192 5.52 -19.56 -17.72
CA ASN A 192 4.27 -20.01 -17.09
C ASN A 192 4.44 -20.36 -15.61
N ASP A 193 5.62 -20.17 -15.05
CA ASP A 193 5.91 -20.49 -13.66
C ASP A 193 5.72 -19.26 -12.75
N ALA A 194 5.72 -19.52 -11.45
CA ALA A 194 5.77 -18.45 -10.47
C ALA A 194 7.07 -17.65 -10.62
N GLN A 195 6.95 -16.33 -10.69
CA GLN A 195 8.09 -15.43 -10.88
C GLN A 195 7.86 -14.09 -10.20
N THR A 196 8.95 -13.36 -10.01
CA THR A 196 8.90 -11.96 -9.61
C THR A 196 9.13 -11.07 -10.83
N LEU A 197 8.13 -10.29 -11.20
CA LEU A 197 8.30 -9.22 -12.17
C LEU A 197 8.96 -8.02 -11.51
N SER A 198 9.90 -7.39 -12.20
CA SER A 198 10.52 -6.14 -11.79
C SER A 198 10.37 -5.12 -12.91
N LEU A 199 9.63 -4.06 -12.64
CA LEU A 199 9.41 -2.95 -13.55
C LEU A 199 10.22 -1.76 -13.06
N ASP A 200 11.25 -1.38 -13.81
CA ASP A 200 12.02 -0.17 -13.54
C ASP A 200 11.16 1.06 -13.87
N ILE A 201 11.14 2.04 -12.98
CA ILE A 201 10.41 3.30 -13.13
C ILE A 201 11.33 4.48 -12.79
N ASN A 202 11.11 5.58 -13.51
CA ASN A 202 11.71 6.87 -13.18
C ASN A 202 10.63 7.93 -13.39
N LEU A 203 9.61 7.87 -12.53
CA LEU A 203 8.40 8.65 -12.68
C LEU A 203 8.22 9.61 -11.49
N THR A 204 7.83 10.82 -11.80
CA THR A 204 7.37 11.80 -10.82
C THR A 204 5.88 12.02 -11.00
N GLY A 205 5.14 12.19 -9.86
CA GLY A 205 3.69 12.39 -9.90
C GLY A 205 2.90 11.14 -9.53
N THR A 206 1.63 11.12 -9.89
CA THR A 206 0.67 10.11 -9.47
C THR A 206 0.13 9.30 -10.65
N TYR A 207 0.06 7.98 -10.47
CA TYR A 207 -0.35 7.03 -11.49
C TYR A 207 -1.18 5.90 -10.90
N TYR A 208 -1.94 5.22 -11.74
CA TYR A 208 -2.49 3.90 -11.43
C TYR A 208 -1.39 2.86 -11.61
N VAL A 209 -1.27 1.96 -10.65
CA VAL A 209 -0.47 0.73 -10.76
C VAL A 209 -1.41 -0.43 -10.90
N GLY A 210 -1.17 -1.32 -11.83
CA GLY A 210 -2.06 -2.44 -12.03
C GLY A 210 -1.50 -3.56 -12.90
N ILE A 211 -2.34 -4.56 -13.06
CA ILE A 211 -2.14 -5.70 -13.92
C ILE A 211 -3.24 -5.73 -14.99
N LYS A 212 -2.86 -6.09 -16.20
CA LYS A 212 -3.79 -6.16 -17.34
C LYS A 212 -3.54 -7.42 -18.16
N ALA A 213 -4.60 -8.09 -18.54
CA ALA A 213 -4.59 -9.15 -19.53
C ALA A 213 -5.26 -8.67 -20.80
N ALA A 214 -4.65 -8.95 -21.95
CA ALA A 214 -5.23 -8.71 -23.26
C ALA A 214 -4.88 -9.90 -24.16
N ALA A 215 -5.88 -10.54 -24.76
CA ALA A 215 -5.66 -11.64 -25.67
C ALA A 215 -5.49 -11.16 -27.11
N GLY A 216 -4.53 -11.74 -27.82
CA GLY A 216 -4.41 -11.64 -29.27
C GLY A 216 -5.21 -12.69 -30.01
N THR A 217 -4.83 -12.88 -31.28
CA THR A 217 -5.56 -13.68 -32.27
C THR A 217 -5.75 -15.15 -31.97
N ALA A 218 -6.08 -15.61 -30.82
CA ALA A 218 -6.49 -17.00 -30.50
C ALA A 218 -5.89 -17.59 -29.22
N SER A 219 -5.54 -16.81 -28.26
CA SER A 219 -4.91 -17.36 -27.07
C SER A 219 -5.65 -16.89 -25.82
N SER A 220 -5.87 -17.79 -24.88
CA SER A 220 -6.21 -17.36 -23.54
C SER A 220 -4.94 -17.04 -22.74
N VAL A 221 -5.00 -15.99 -21.95
CA VAL A 221 -3.93 -15.57 -21.05
C VAL A 221 -4.53 -15.27 -19.68
N SER A 222 -3.81 -15.60 -18.62
CA SER A 222 -4.19 -15.27 -17.26
C SER A 222 -2.99 -14.91 -16.42
N MET A 223 -3.20 -14.09 -15.41
CA MET A 223 -2.19 -13.77 -14.41
C MET A 223 -2.82 -13.62 -13.03
N THR A 224 -2.20 -14.30 -12.08
CA THR A 224 -2.48 -14.21 -10.67
C THR A 224 -1.36 -13.43 -10.01
N VAL A 225 -1.69 -12.51 -9.12
CA VAL A 225 -0.74 -11.72 -8.35
C VAL A 225 -1.03 -11.85 -6.87
N THR A 226 -0.01 -12.18 -6.10
CA THR A 226 -0.11 -12.31 -4.63
C THR A 226 0.51 -11.16 -3.89
N LYS A 227 1.46 -10.44 -4.49
CA LYS A 227 2.13 -9.29 -3.88
C LYS A 227 2.54 -8.26 -4.92
N ILE A 228 2.38 -6.98 -4.58
CA ILE A 228 2.94 -5.84 -5.33
C ILE A 228 3.58 -4.87 -4.35
N LYS A 229 4.80 -4.44 -4.65
CA LYS A 229 5.59 -3.54 -3.82
C LYS A 229 6.30 -2.50 -4.68
N LEU A 230 6.32 -1.25 -4.20
CA LEU A 230 7.16 -0.16 -4.69
C LEU A 230 8.53 -0.23 -3.98
N ALA A 231 9.63 -0.03 -4.69
CA ALA A 231 10.99 -0.10 -4.15
C ALA A 231 11.89 1.01 -4.71
#